data_f124d12b67efc75e697e829aac764355
#
_entry.id   f124d12b67efc75e697e829aac764355
#
_cell.length_a   1.000
_cell.length_b   1.000
_cell.length_c   1.000
_cell.angle_alpha   90.00
_cell.angle_beta   90.00
_cell.angle_gamma   90.00
#
_symmetry.space_group_name_H-M   'P 1'
#
loop_
_entity.id
_entity.type
_entity.pdbx_description
1 polymer ?
#
loop_
_entity_poly.entity_id
_entity_poly.type
_entity_poly.pdbx_seq_one_letter_code
_entity_poly.pdbx_strand_id
1 'polypeptide(L)'
;MKLKATELKQYKEKLLKLRADLSEEIGRITNQNLNKSTRDSSGDLSGYSLHMADQASDNFEREFSLDLAQNEQGILYRIDAALKRIEDKTYGECISCQKPITKQRLKAVPYAELCIACQETQEKSTRPNRR
;
A
#
# COMPACT_ATOMS: atom_id res chain seq x y z
N MET A 1 -11.76 -23.23 -7.72
CA MET A 1 -12.43 -23.47 -6.44
C MET A 1 -13.12 -22.19 -6.00
N LYS A 2 -14.44 -22.19 -6.06
CA LYS A 2 -15.20 -20.99 -5.71
C LYS A 2 -15.31 -20.86 -4.19
N LEU A 3 -15.06 -19.67 -3.69
CA LEU A 3 -15.25 -19.35 -2.29
C LEU A 3 -16.75 -19.30 -1.97
N LYS A 4 -17.09 -19.72 -0.76
CA LYS A 4 -18.48 -19.67 -0.30
C LYS A 4 -18.89 -18.21 -0.06
N ALA A 5 -20.19 -17.94 -0.14
CA ALA A 5 -20.73 -16.59 0.08
C ALA A 5 -20.34 -16.03 1.46
N THR A 6 -20.31 -16.88 2.49
CA THR A 6 -19.90 -16.50 3.85
C THR A 6 -18.42 -16.12 3.89
N GLU A 7 -17.55 -16.84 3.17
CA GLU A 7 -16.14 -16.54 3.09
C GLU A 7 -15.91 -15.23 2.36
N LEU A 8 -16.60 -15.00 1.25
CA LEU A 8 -16.52 -13.74 0.50
C LEU A 8 -16.92 -12.55 1.36
N LYS A 9 -17.97 -12.71 2.15
CA LYS A 9 -18.41 -11.66 3.07
C LYS A 9 -17.35 -11.33 4.11
N GLN A 10 -16.71 -12.36 4.67
CA GLN A 10 -15.63 -12.19 5.64
C GLN A 10 -14.42 -11.46 5.02
N TYR A 11 -14.03 -11.84 3.82
CA TYR A 11 -12.94 -11.18 3.10
C TYR A 11 -13.29 -9.75 2.74
N LYS A 12 -14.54 -9.50 2.36
CA LYS A 12 -15.00 -8.14 2.07
C LYS A 12 -14.91 -7.24 3.30
N GLU A 13 -15.37 -7.73 4.44
CA GLU A 13 -15.28 -6.99 5.70
C GLU A 13 -13.84 -6.69 6.09
N LYS A 14 -12.96 -7.68 5.93
CA LYS A 14 -11.54 -7.54 6.22
C LYS A 14 -10.89 -6.51 5.30
N LEU A 15 -11.22 -6.53 4.02
CA LEU A 15 -10.71 -5.57 3.04
C LEU A 15 -11.20 -4.16 3.33
N LEU A 16 -12.47 -3.99 3.70
CA LEU A 16 -13.02 -2.69 4.06
C LEU A 16 -12.33 -2.10 5.30
N LYS A 17 -12.03 -2.94 6.28
CA LYS A 17 -11.31 -2.52 7.47
C LYS A 17 -9.88 -2.08 7.13
N LEU A 18 -9.18 -2.88 6.33
CA LEU A 18 -7.83 -2.54 5.87
C LEU A 18 -7.85 -1.23 5.09
N ARG A 19 -8.85 -1.04 4.25
CA ARG A 19 -9.00 0.19 3.46
C ARG A 19 -9.15 1.40 4.37
N ALA A 20 -9.98 1.30 5.38
CA ALA A 20 -10.19 2.39 6.34
C ALA A 20 -8.91 2.72 7.11
N ASP A 21 -8.22 1.69 7.61
CA ASP A 21 -6.98 1.85 8.36
C ASP A 21 -5.88 2.50 7.50
N LEU A 22 -5.72 2.06 6.26
CA LEU A 22 -4.73 2.62 5.34
C LEU A 22 -5.05 4.05 4.95
N SER A 23 -6.32 4.35 4.69
CA SER A 23 -6.75 5.71 4.34
C SER A 23 -6.45 6.68 5.49
N GLU A 24 -6.71 6.26 6.71
CA GLU A 24 -6.40 7.05 7.90
C GLU A 24 -4.90 7.28 8.06
N GLU A 25 -4.10 6.25 7.86
CA GLU A 25 -2.64 6.34 7.96
C GLU A 25 -2.06 7.26 6.88
N ILE A 26 -2.53 7.15 5.65
CA ILE A 26 -2.13 8.04 4.55
C ILE A 26 -2.46 9.49 4.90
N GLY A 27 -3.65 9.72 5.45
CA GLY A 27 -4.07 11.05 5.90
C GLY A 27 -3.14 11.63 6.96
N ARG A 28 -2.75 10.81 7.93
CA ARG A 28 -1.82 11.25 8.99
C ARG A 28 -0.46 11.62 8.42
N ILE A 29 0.09 10.80 7.54
CA ILE A 29 1.39 11.05 6.91
C ILE A 29 1.34 12.34 6.11
N THR A 30 0.30 12.55 5.33
CA THR A 30 0.11 13.75 4.52
C THR A 30 -0.01 15.00 5.40
N ASN A 31 -0.78 14.93 6.48
CA ASN A 31 -0.95 16.04 7.41
C ASN A 31 0.35 16.40 8.11
N GLN A 32 1.13 15.40 8.52
CA GLN A 32 2.44 15.64 9.15
C GLN A 32 3.39 16.36 8.21
N ASN A 33 3.42 15.98 6.94
CA ASN A 33 4.27 16.61 5.94
C ASN A 33 3.85 18.05 5.68
N LEU A 34 2.55 18.33 5.61
CA LEU A 34 2.03 19.67 5.45
C LEU A 34 2.39 20.55 6.65
N ASN A 35 2.26 20.04 7.87
CA ASN A 35 2.60 20.75 9.07
C ASN A 35 4.10 21.08 9.15
N LYS A 36 4.95 20.13 8.76
CA LYS A 36 6.40 20.36 8.70
C LYS A 36 6.74 21.44 7.68
N SER A 37 6.13 21.42 6.51
CA SER A 37 6.33 22.44 5.49
C SER A 37 5.95 23.83 6.00
N THR A 38 4.86 23.93 6.73
CA THR A 38 4.40 25.19 7.32
C THR A 38 5.40 25.70 8.37
N ARG A 39 5.92 24.82 9.20
CA ARG A 39 6.94 25.17 10.20
C ARG A 39 8.22 25.64 9.52
N ASP A 40 8.66 24.95 8.48
CA ASP A 40 9.86 25.31 7.74
C ASP A 40 9.74 26.70 7.11
N SER A 41 8.57 27.02 6.58
CA SER A 41 8.32 28.31 5.95
C SER A 41 8.25 29.47 6.95
N SER A 42 7.97 29.18 8.22
CA SER A 42 7.92 30.19 9.29
C SER A 42 9.20 30.19 10.15
N GLY A 43 10.23 29.45 9.73
CA GLY A 43 11.46 29.26 10.49
C GLY A 43 12.23 30.55 10.75
N ASP A 44 12.81 30.64 11.93
CA ASP A 44 13.58 31.80 12.41
C ASP A 44 14.98 31.84 11.78
N LEU A 45 15.42 33.02 11.37
CA LEU A 45 16.70 33.21 10.69
C LEU A 45 17.92 33.14 11.64
N SER A 46 17.68 33.12 12.96
CA SER A 46 18.75 33.21 13.96
C SER A 46 19.58 31.95 14.14
N GLY A 47 19.21 30.83 13.53
CA GLY A 47 19.94 29.57 13.64
C GLY A 47 20.28 28.96 12.30
N TYR A 48 20.77 29.76 11.37
CA TYR A 48 20.91 29.37 9.97
C TYR A 48 21.75 28.11 9.75
N SER A 49 22.87 27.96 10.45
CA SER A 49 23.75 26.79 10.27
C SER A 49 23.19 25.51 10.92
N LEU A 50 22.51 25.62 12.04
CA LEU A 50 21.76 24.53 12.65
C LEU A 50 20.56 24.18 11.77
N HIS A 51 19.98 25.19 11.15
CA HIS A 51 18.82 25.07 10.27
C HIS A 51 19.11 24.23 9.03
N MET A 52 20.32 24.35 8.45
CA MET A 52 20.67 23.57 7.26
C MET A 52 20.79 22.06 7.56
N ALA A 53 21.38 21.71 8.71
CA ALA A 53 21.46 20.31 9.14
C ALA A 53 20.07 19.73 9.42
N ASP A 54 19.22 20.51 10.10
CA ASP A 54 17.84 20.13 10.40
C ASP A 54 17.01 20.01 9.13
N GLN A 55 17.20 20.90 8.15
CA GLN A 55 16.52 20.82 6.86
C GLN A 55 16.89 19.53 6.10
N ALA A 56 18.15 19.12 6.13
CA ALA A 56 18.58 17.90 5.47
C ALA A 56 17.89 16.68 6.09
N SER A 57 17.80 16.61 7.43
CA SER A 57 17.09 15.55 8.14
C SER A 57 15.58 15.59 7.85
N ASP A 58 14.99 16.79 7.88
CA ASP A 58 13.56 16.96 7.60
C ASP A 58 13.22 16.57 6.17
N ASN A 59 14.08 16.92 5.20
CA ASN A 59 13.89 16.53 3.80
C ASN A 59 13.95 15.03 3.63
N PHE A 60 14.91 14.38 4.32
CA PHE A 60 15.02 12.92 4.28
C PHE A 60 13.78 12.27 4.86
N GLU A 61 13.31 12.74 6.02
CA GLU A 61 12.10 12.23 6.66
C GLU A 61 10.87 12.43 5.78
N ARG A 62 10.79 13.59 5.13
CA ARG A 62 9.69 13.90 4.21
C ARG A 62 9.68 12.96 3.02
N GLU A 63 10.85 12.74 2.40
CA GLU A 63 10.95 11.81 1.27
C GLU A 63 10.58 10.40 1.69
N PHE A 64 11.05 9.96 2.85
CA PHE A 64 10.73 8.63 3.39
C PHE A 64 9.22 8.51 3.62
N SER A 65 8.60 9.52 4.23
CA SER A 65 7.16 9.54 4.50
C SER A 65 6.34 9.53 3.20
N LEU A 66 6.77 10.30 2.20
CA LEU A 66 6.10 10.33 0.90
C LEU A 66 6.21 8.99 0.18
N ASP A 67 7.38 8.35 0.24
CA ASP A 67 7.57 7.02 -0.33
C ASP A 67 6.68 6.00 0.35
N LEU A 68 6.59 6.06 1.67
CA LEU A 68 5.72 5.17 2.46
C LEU A 68 4.25 5.39 2.09
N ALA A 69 3.82 6.65 2.02
CA ALA A 69 2.45 6.99 1.64
C ALA A 69 2.13 6.50 0.23
N GLN A 70 3.05 6.64 -0.69
CA GLN A 70 2.91 6.19 -2.07
C GLN A 70 2.77 4.66 -2.14
N ASN A 71 3.58 3.95 -1.35
CA ASN A 71 3.52 2.49 -1.25
C ASN A 71 2.17 2.05 -0.68
N GLU A 72 1.67 2.72 0.35
CA GLU A 72 0.38 2.44 0.95
C GLU A 72 -0.78 2.74 0.01
N GLN A 73 -0.67 3.80 -0.80
CA GLN A 73 -1.65 4.10 -1.84
C GLN A 73 -1.72 2.98 -2.88
N GLY A 74 -0.58 2.37 -3.22
CA GLY A 74 -0.53 1.21 -4.10
C GLY A 74 -1.28 0.02 -3.51
N ILE A 75 -1.13 -0.22 -2.21
CA ILE A 75 -1.87 -1.27 -1.50
C ILE A 75 -3.37 -0.94 -1.48
N LEU A 76 -3.72 0.31 -1.23
CA LEU A 76 -5.12 0.77 -1.24
C LEU A 76 -5.77 0.52 -2.59
N TYR A 77 -5.06 0.81 -3.68
CA TYR A 77 -5.51 0.51 -5.03
C TYR A 77 -5.80 -0.98 -5.21
N ARG A 78 -4.91 -1.84 -4.71
CA ARG A 78 -5.10 -3.29 -4.79
C ARG A 78 -6.30 -3.76 -3.97
N ILE A 79 -6.53 -3.13 -2.81
CA ILE A 79 -7.71 -3.42 -1.98
C ILE A 79 -8.99 -3.06 -2.73
N ASP A 80 -9.03 -1.89 -3.35
CA ASP A 80 -10.19 -1.45 -4.14
C ASP A 80 -10.44 -2.38 -5.33
N ALA A 81 -9.38 -2.82 -6.00
CA ALA A 81 -9.47 -3.78 -7.09
C ALA A 81 -10.00 -5.13 -6.59
N ALA A 82 -9.57 -5.57 -5.40
CA ALA A 82 -10.06 -6.82 -4.80
C ALA A 82 -11.53 -6.72 -4.45
N LEU A 83 -11.98 -5.59 -3.90
CA LEU A 83 -13.39 -5.36 -3.61
C LEU A 83 -14.24 -5.41 -4.89
N LYS A 84 -13.73 -4.87 -5.98
CA LYS A 84 -14.41 -4.94 -7.27
C LYS A 84 -14.50 -6.36 -7.76
N ARG A 85 -13.45 -7.17 -7.58
CA ARG A 85 -13.48 -8.59 -7.98
C ARG A 85 -14.49 -9.37 -7.15
N ILE A 86 -14.73 -9.01 -5.89
CA ILE A 86 -15.80 -9.62 -5.09
C ILE A 86 -17.16 -9.33 -5.73
N GLU A 87 -17.40 -8.10 -6.16
CA GLU A 87 -18.64 -7.72 -6.86
C GLU A 87 -18.80 -8.47 -8.17
N ASP A 88 -17.69 -8.61 -8.92
CA ASP A 88 -17.68 -9.30 -10.22
C ASP A 88 -17.64 -10.83 -10.10
N LYS A 89 -17.53 -11.36 -8.87
CA LYS A 89 -17.46 -12.79 -8.56
C LYS A 89 -16.19 -13.47 -9.11
N THR A 90 -15.12 -12.70 -9.25
CA THR A 90 -13.82 -13.21 -9.71
C THR A 90 -12.76 -13.19 -8.60
N TYR A 91 -13.16 -12.82 -7.39
CA TYR A 91 -12.24 -12.78 -6.25
C TYR A 91 -11.71 -14.18 -5.93
N GLY A 92 -10.43 -14.26 -5.60
CA GLY A 92 -9.76 -15.51 -5.29
C GLY A 92 -9.17 -16.22 -6.49
N GLU A 93 -9.37 -15.67 -7.70
CA GLU A 93 -8.76 -16.19 -8.92
C GLU A 93 -7.56 -15.32 -9.30
N CYS A 94 -6.47 -15.97 -9.72
CA CYS A 94 -5.31 -15.26 -10.23
C CYS A 94 -5.68 -14.51 -11.52
N ILE A 95 -5.35 -13.22 -11.59
CA ILE A 95 -5.68 -12.41 -12.77
C ILE A 95 -4.84 -12.79 -14.00
N SER A 96 -3.71 -13.47 -13.80
CA SER A 96 -2.80 -13.85 -14.87
C SER A 96 -3.11 -15.24 -15.44
N CYS A 97 -3.24 -16.26 -14.58
CA CYS A 97 -3.44 -17.65 -15.04
C CYS A 97 -4.83 -18.20 -14.75
N GLN A 98 -5.68 -17.43 -14.09
CA GLN A 98 -7.07 -17.80 -13.74
C GLN A 98 -7.18 -19.01 -12.80
N LYS A 99 -6.08 -19.50 -12.27
CA LYS A 99 -6.10 -20.57 -11.26
C LYS A 99 -6.47 -19.98 -9.90
N PRO A 100 -7.10 -20.77 -9.03
CA PRO A 100 -7.47 -20.25 -7.71
C PRO A 100 -6.24 -19.92 -6.87
N ILE A 101 -6.31 -18.79 -6.17
CA ILE A 101 -5.30 -18.42 -5.18
C ILE A 101 -5.59 -19.22 -3.92
N THR A 102 -4.55 -19.72 -3.25
CA THR A 102 -4.74 -20.51 -2.04
C THR A 102 -5.39 -19.69 -0.94
N LYS A 103 -6.23 -20.35 -0.13
CA LYS A 103 -6.88 -19.69 1.01
C LYS A 103 -5.86 -19.16 2.01
N GLN A 104 -4.76 -19.87 2.17
CA GLN A 104 -3.67 -19.45 3.07
C GLN A 104 -3.09 -18.12 2.62
N ARG A 105 -2.87 -17.96 1.32
CA ARG A 105 -2.37 -16.69 0.76
C ARG A 105 -3.39 -15.56 0.91
N LEU A 106 -4.67 -15.85 0.68
CA LEU A 106 -5.74 -14.85 0.85
C LEU A 106 -5.91 -14.42 2.30
N LYS A 107 -5.69 -15.31 3.26
CA LYS A 107 -5.72 -14.95 4.68
C LYS A 107 -4.59 -14.00 5.03
N ALA A 108 -3.39 -14.25 4.50
CA ALA A 108 -2.23 -13.39 4.74
C ALA A 108 -2.32 -12.07 3.98
N VAL A 109 -2.77 -12.12 2.72
CA VAL A 109 -2.86 -10.96 1.84
C VAL A 109 -4.24 -10.98 1.17
N PRO A 110 -5.27 -10.39 1.81
CA PRO A 110 -6.64 -10.45 1.27
C PRO A 110 -6.79 -9.77 -0.09
N TYR A 111 -5.92 -8.84 -0.41
CA TYR A 111 -5.92 -8.13 -1.70
C TYR A 111 -5.04 -8.81 -2.74
N ALA A 112 -4.59 -10.04 -2.52
CA ALA A 112 -3.75 -10.77 -3.47
C ALA A 112 -4.49 -10.95 -4.79
N GLU A 113 -3.82 -10.59 -5.88
CA GLU A 113 -4.36 -10.70 -7.23
C GLU A 113 -3.68 -11.77 -8.06
N LEU A 114 -2.51 -12.23 -7.61
CA LEU A 114 -1.72 -13.25 -8.30
C LEU A 114 -1.50 -14.46 -7.39
N CYS A 115 -1.49 -15.65 -7.97
CA CYS A 115 -1.03 -16.83 -7.25
C CYS A 115 0.49 -16.74 -7.04
N ILE A 116 1.02 -17.58 -6.14
CA ILE A 116 2.45 -17.54 -5.80
C ILE A 116 3.33 -17.69 -7.03
N ALA A 117 2.99 -18.62 -7.93
CA ALA A 117 3.77 -18.86 -9.14
C ALA A 117 3.81 -17.65 -10.06
N CYS A 118 2.68 -16.99 -10.29
CA CYS A 118 2.60 -15.80 -11.12
C CYS A 118 3.27 -14.61 -10.47
N GLN A 119 3.17 -14.48 -9.15
CA GLN A 119 3.84 -13.43 -8.40
C GLN A 119 5.36 -13.56 -8.53
N GLU A 120 5.89 -14.76 -8.37
CA GLU A 120 7.32 -15.02 -8.53
C GLU A 120 7.80 -14.70 -9.94
N THR A 121 7.03 -15.08 -10.95
CA THR A 121 7.34 -14.79 -12.35
C THR A 121 7.41 -13.28 -12.60
N GLN A 122 6.44 -12.55 -12.08
CA GLN A 122 6.38 -11.10 -12.22
C GLN A 122 7.57 -10.43 -11.52
N GLU A 123 7.89 -10.86 -10.32
CA GLU A 123 9.03 -10.32 -9.58
C GLU A 123 10.35 -10.56 -10.30
N LYS A 124 10.54 -11.74 -10.89
CA LYS A 124 11.73 -12.05 -11.67
C LYS A 124 11.87 -11.17 -12.90
N SER A 125 10.76 -10.85 -13.56
CA SER A 125 10.78 -10.03 -14.76
C SER A 125 10.98 -8.54 -14.45
N THR A 126 10.60 -8.08 -13.27
CA THR A 126 10.75 -6.67 -12.87
C THR A 126 12.07 -6.38 -12.16
N ARG A 127 12.74 -7.42 -11.63
CA ARG A 127 14.05 -7.22 -11.01
C ARG A 127 15.10 -6.92 -12.06
N PRO A 128 15.92 -5.86 -11.86
CA PRO A 128 17.06 -5.66 -12.72
C PRO A 128 18.01 -6.85 -12.61
N ASN A 129 18.66 -7.21 -13.70
CA ASN A 129 19.59 -8.33 -13.75
C ASN A 129 20.65 -8.20 -12.66
N ARG A 130 20.52 -8.99 -11.63
CA ARG A 130 21.56 -9.16 -10.63
C ARG A 130 22.40 -10.35 -11.01
N ARG A 131 23.56 -10.08 -11.47
CA ARG A 131 24.60 -11.08 -11.57
C ARG A 131 25.76 -10.66 -10.71
#